data_a4f78e9648f680e0afd75a0caf469b80
#
_entry.id   a4f78e9648f680e0afd75a0caf469b80
#
_cell.length_a   1.000
_cell.length_b   1.000
_cell.length_c   1.000
_cell.angle_alpha   90.00
_cell.angle_beta   90.00
_cell.angle_gamma   90.00
#
_symmetry.space_group_name_H-M   'P 1'
#
loop_
_entity.id
_entity.type
_entity.pdbx_description
1 polymer ?
#
loop_
_entity_poly.entity_id
_entity_poly.type
_entity_poly.pdbx_seq_one_letter_code
_entity_poly.pdbx_strand_id
1 'polypeptide(L)'
;MDSATVYVGIDVAKEQLVVAVHPTQMCWETTNEQKAFPSLARRLLALRPTGIIVEATGRYHQPLARALAKAGLSVCIVNPRQVRQFAGAAGRLAKTDAIDAHVLARYGQALQPQPRGVRDAEAQQIQDLVARRRQLVRMRVAESNRLDGVSSVVAASGRRIIRTLDHEITSLDTAIDRALSAERWRDTAAIVASVPGIGPQSTRSLLTELPELGTLNAKEVAALVGVAPLNNDSGRFRGRRTTWGGRRDVRSTLYMATLSAVRYNPPIRAFYQHLVDAGKPKRVALIASLRKLVVLLNALVHQHRTWTLEVPRAA
;
A
#
# COMPACT_ATOMS: atom_id res chain seq x y z
N MET A 1 -27.44 -29.86 0.86
CA MET A 1 -26.76 -29.41 2.10
C MET A 1 -25.78 -28.34 1.69
N ASP A 2 -26.12 -27.08 1.95
CA ASP A 2 -25.16 -25.99 1.73
C ASP A 2 -23.92 -26.26 2.57
N SER A 3 -22.79 -26.53 1.93
CA SER A 3 -21.52 -26.67 2.63
C SER A 3 -21.22 -25.32 3.27
N ALA A 4 -21.31 -25.25 4.60
CA ALA A 4 -21.04 -24.04 5.35
C ALA A 4 -19.68 -23.50 4.95
N THR A 5 -19.64 -22.26 4.43
CA THR A 5 -18.41 -21.59 4.04
C THR A 5 -17.49 -21.42 5.24
N VAL A 6 -16.30 -22.03 5.19
CA VAL A 6 -15.34 -22.01 6.28
C VAL A 6 -14.38 -20.82 6.10
N TYR A 7 -14.27 -19.98 7.11
CA TYR A 7 -13.30 -18.92 7.18
C TYR A 7 -12.38 -19.10 8.39
N VAL A 8 -11.10 -18.82 8.19
CA VAL A 8 -10.08 -18.89 9.24
C VAL A 8 -9.56 -17.50 9.53
N GLY A 9 -9.51 -17.11 10.79
CA GLY A 9 -8.83 -15.91 11.26
C GLY A 9 -7.55 -16.27 11.97
N ILE A 10 -6.46 -15.58 11.65
CA ILE A 10 -5.17 -15.77 12.30
C ILE A 10 -4.71 -14.43 12.86
N ASP A 11 -4.70 -14.34 14.19
CA ASP A 11 -4.01 -13.25 14.88
C ASP A 11 -2.52 -13.56 14.98
N VAL A 12 -1.69 -12.54 14.68
CA VAL A 12 -0.25 -12.72 14.49
C VAL A 12 0.52 -11.87 15.48
N ALA A 13 1.15 -12.50 16.46
CA ALA A 13 2.17 -11.92 17.31
C ALA A 13 3.59 -12.25 16.82
N LYS A 14 4.59 -11.72 17.47
CA LYS A 14 6.00 -11.93 17.14
C LYS A 14 6.39 -13.42 17.21
N GLU A 15 5.97 -14.10 18.27
CA GLU A 15 6.39 -15.48 18.60
C GLU A 15 5.25 -16.49 18.48
N GLN A 16 4.00 -16.01 18.42
CA GLN A 16 2.81 -16.84 18.51
C GLN A 16 1.79 -16.47 17.44
N LEU A 17 1.03 -17.49 17.03
CA LEU A 17 -0.14 -17.35 16.15
C LEU A 17 -1.34 -17.93 16.90
N VAL A 18 -2.45 -17.21 16.88
CA VAL A 18 -3.74 -17.72 17.36
C VAL A 18 -4.65 -17.90 16.15
N VAL A 19 -5.14 -19.10 15.98
CA VAL A 19 -5.93 -19.52 14.82
C VAL A 19 -7.35 -19.84 15.27
N ALA A 20 -8.33 -19.20 14.68
CA ALA A 20 -9.75 -19.47 14.93
C ALA A 20 -10.50 -19.82 13.64
N VAL A 21 -11.48 -20.72 13.75
CA VAL A 21 -12.27 -21.21 12.60
C VAL A 21 -13.72 -20.88 12.79
N HIS A 22 -14.32 -20.25 11.77
CA HIS A 22 -15.76 -20.01 11.71
C HIS A 22 -16.38 -20.94 10.65
N PRO A 23 -17.54 -21.61 10.92
CA PRO A 23 -18.44 -21.43 12.08
C PRO A 23 -18.14 -22.33 13.29
N THR A 24 -17.15 -23.25 13.23
CA THR A 24 -16.97 -24.32 14.20
C THR A 24 -16.51 -23.87 15.59
N GLN A 25 -16.12 -22.59 15.75
CA GLN A 25 -15.59 -22.03 17.00
C GLN A 25 -14.27 -22.67 17.48
N MET A 26 -13.63 -23.54 16.68
CA MET A 26 -12.32 -24.10 16.97
C MET A 26 -11.30 -22.95 17.10
N CYS A 27 -10.47 -23.04 18.15
CA CYS A 27 -9.38 -22.10 18.38
C CYS A 27 -8.17 -22.85 18.91
N TRP A 28 -6.97 -22.53 18.41
CA TRP A 28 -5.71 -23.09 18.91
C TRP A 28 -4.55 -22.13 18.67
N GLU A 29 -3.47 -22.35 19.37
CA GLU A 29 -2.24 -21.61 19.28
C GLU A 29 -1.14 -22.43 18.60
N THR A 30 -0.21 -21.73 17.95
CA THR A 30 1.01 -22.31 17.38
C THR A 30 2.12 -21.26 17.34
N THR A 31 3.37 -21.66 17.16
CA THR A 31 4.49 -20.72 17.09
C THR A 31 4.56 -20.04 15.74
N ASN A 32 4.95 -18.75 15.74
CA ASN A 32 5.19 -17.97 14.52
C ASN A 32 6.61 -18.18 13.99
N GLU A 33 6.96 -19.45 13.75
CA GLU A 33 8.26 -19.86 13.23
C GLU A 33 8.14 -20.59 11.90
N GLN A 34 9.10 -20.39 11.00
CA GLN A 34 9.07 -21.00 9.66
C GLN A 34 8.92 -22.52 9.68
N LYS A 35 9.52 -23.21 10.70
CA LYS A 35 9.41 -24.66 10.87
C LYS A 35 8.01 -25.15 11.18
N ALA A 36 7.13 -24.30 11.77
CA ALA A 36 5.76 -24.64 12.11
C ALA A 36 4.78 -24.44 10.92
N PHE A 37 5.11 -23.61 9.94
CA PHE A 37 4.20 -23.25 8.85
C PHE A 37 3.76 -24.44 7.97
N PRO A 38 4.60 -25.42 7.62
CA PRO A 38 4.16 -26.57 6.83
C PRO A 38 3.11 -27.43 7.55
N SER A 39 3.24 -27.61 8.85
CA SER A 39 2.25 -28.34 9.66
C SER A 39 0.94 -27.57 9.76
N LEU A 40 1.01 -26.25 10.00
CA LEU A 40 -0.15 -25.36 10.01
C LEU A 40 -0.86 -25.39 8.65
N ALA A 41 -0.13 -25.25 7.55
CA ALA A 41 -0.71 -25.25 6.20
C ALA A 41 -1.45 -26.57 5.91
N ARG A 42 -0.88 -27.75 6.27
CA ARG A 42 -1.56 -29.04 6.10
C ARG A 42 -2.86 -29.12 6.92
N ARG A 43 -2.84 -28.64 8.17
CA ARG A 43 -4.03 -28.59 9.01
C ARG A 43 -5.11 -27.69 8.42
N LEU A 44 -4.72 -26.52 7.89
CA LEU A 44 -5.64 -25.58 7.24
C LEU A 44 -6.21 -26.13 5.93
N LEU A 45 -5.40 -26.79 5.10
CA LEU A 45 -5.85 -27.45 3.86
C LEU A 45 -6.94 -28.49 4.12
N ALA A 46 -6.81 -29.28 5.21
CA ALA A 46 -7.82 -30.27 5.61
C ALA A 46 -9.18 -29.62 5.94
N LEU A 47 -9.19 -28.37 6.39
CA LEU A 47 -10.43 -27.61 6.67
C LEU A 47 -11.08 -27.04 5.41
N ARG A 48 -10.41 -27.05 4.26
CA ARG A 48 -10.87 -26.46 2.99
C ARG A 48 -11.46 -25.05 3.14
N PRO A 49 -10.73 -24.10 3.73
CA PRO A 49 -11.27 -22.78 4.00
C PRO A 49 -11.54 -22.01 2.71
N THR A 50 -12.64 -21.30 2.65
CA THR A 50 -12.95 -20.33 1.59
C THR A 50 -11.97 -19.16 1.59
N GLY A 51 -11.51 -18.76 2.78
CA GLY A 51 -10.52 -17.72 2.94
C GLY A 51 -9.84 -17.74 4.32
N ILE A 52 -8.58 -17.32 4.34
CA ILE A 52 -7.80 -17.14 5.56
C ILE A 52 -7.55 -15.65 5.74
N ILE A 53 -8.01 -15.10 6.84
CA ILE A 53 -7.91 -13.69 7.16
C ILE A 53 -6.77 -13.48 8.14
N VAL A 54 -5.81 -12.65 7.74
CA VAL A 54 -4.64 -12.30 8.55
C VAL A 54 -4.56 -10.80 8.70
N GLU A 55 -4.39 -10.31 9.93
CA GLU A 55 -4.20 -8.88 10.16
C GLU A 55 -2.79 -8.42 9.80
N ALA A 56 -2.67 -7.26 9.17
CA ALA A 56 -1.38 -6.64 8.82
C ALA A 56 -0.68 -6.08 10.05
N THR A 57 -0.10 -6.94 10.88
CA THR A 57 0.62 -6.56 12.10
C THR A 57 2.12 -6.45 11.82
N GLY A 58 2.62 -5.23 11.64
CA GLY A 58 4.03 -4.98 11.37
C GLY A 58 4.58 -5.85 10.23
N ARG A 59 5.67 -6.61 10.49
CA ARG A 59 6.27 -7.55 9.53
C ARG A 59 6.00 -9.03 9.86
N TYR A 60 5.42 -9.29 11.03
CA TYR A 60 5.32 -10.65 11.57
C TYR A 60 4.41 -11.57 10.77
N HIS A 61 3.37 -11.01 10.12
CA HIS A 61 2.43 -11.76 9.29
C HIS A 61 3.00 -12.21 7.93
N GLN A 62 4.05 -11.56 7.43
CA GLN A 62 4.52 -11.75 6.06
C GLN A 62 5.08 -13.14 5.76
N PRO A 63 5.97 -13.74 6.61
CA PRO A 63 6.47 -15.08 6.37
C PRO A 63 5.36 -16.13 6.36
N LEU A 64 4.41 -16.04 7.30
CA LEU A 64 3.23 -16.88 7.36
C LEU A 64 2.38 -16.77 6.09
N ALA A 65 2.00 -15.56 5.72
CA ALA A 65 1.16 -15.31 4.54
C ALA A 65 1.78 -15.90 3.26
N ARG A 66 3.12 -15.77 3.07
CA ARG A 66 3.83 -16.40 1.95
C ARG A 66 3.79 -17.91 2.00
N ALA A 67 4.02 -18.50 3.17
CA ALA A 67 4.01 -19.95 3.33
C ALA A 67 2.63 -20.55 3.02
N LEU A 68 1.57 -19.92 3.52
CA LEU A 68 0.19 -20.34 3.27
C LEU A 68 -0.22 -20.16 1.80
N ALA A 69 0.13 -19.01 1.18
CA ALA A 69 -0.13 -18.77 -0.24
C ALA A 69 0.63 -19.77 -1.14
N LYS A 70 1.90 -20.09 -0.81
CA LYS A 70 2.68 -21.12 -1.51
C LYS A 70 2.06 -22.51 -1.41
N ALA A 71 1.36 -22.79 -0.31
CA ALA A 71 0.61 -24.02 -0.12
C ALA A 71 -0.75 -24.05 -0.85
N GLY A 72 -1.09 -23.01 -1.63
CA GLY A 72 -2.36 -22.92 -2.39
C GLY A 72 -3.55 -22.41 -1.58
N LEU A 73 -3.34 -21.88 -0.38
CA LEU A 73 -4.40 -21.34 0.47
C LEU A 73 -4.72 -19.89 0.09
N SER A 74 -6.01 -19.54 0.11
CA SER A 74 -6.51 -18.19 -0.17
C SER A 74 -6.30 -17.28 1.03
N VAL A 75 -5.23 -16.45 1.03
CA VAL A 75 -4.86 -15.57 2.15
C VAL A 75 -5.25 -14.15 1.86
N CYS A 76 -6.05 -13.56 2.76
CA CYS A 76 -6.47 -12.16 2.71
C CYS A 76 -5.80 -11.37 3.83
N ILE A 77 -4.88 -10.48 3.48
CA ILE A 77 -4.25 -9.56 4.45
C ILE A 77 -5.14 -8.34 4.59
N VAL A 78 -5.65 -8.11 5.79
CA VAL A 78 -6.62 -7.05 6.09
C VAL A 78 -6.02 -5.93 6.94
N ASN A 79 -6.61 -4.74 6.83
CA ASN A 79 -6.16 -3.58 7.59
C ASN A 79 -6.68 -3.66 9.03
N PRO A 80 -5.80 -3.53 10.06
CA PRO A 80 -6.16 -3.55 11.47
C PRO A 80 -7.31 -2.61 11.84
N ARG A 81 -7.33 -1.44 11.23
CA ARG A 81 -8.38 -0.46 11.47
C ARG A 81 -9.75 -0.93 11.02
N GLN A 82 -9.84 -1.61 9.87
CA GLN A 82 -11.11 -2.14 9.36
C GLN A 82 -11.64 -3.27 10.26
N VAL A 83 -10.74 -4.15 10.70
CA VAL A 83 -11.07 -5.24 11.64
C VAL A 83 -11.57 -4.67 12.97
N ARG A 84 -10.90 -3.64 13.49
CA ARG A 84 -11.31 -2.98 14.74
C ARG A 84 -12.67 -2.29 14.62
N GLN A 85 -12.95 -1.63 13.51
CA GLN A 85 -14.26 -1.03 13.24
C GLN A 85 -15.36 -2.09 13.14
N PHE A 86 -15.07 -3.20 12.48
CA PHE A 86 -15.98 -4.35 12.40
C PHE A 86 -16.25 -4.97 13.78
N ALA A 87 -15.22 -5.17 14.60
CA ALA A 87 -15.35 -5.66 15.97
C ALA A 87 -16.28 -4.77 16.81
N GLY A 88 -16.08 -3.46 16.73
CA GLY A 88 -16.94 -2.46 17.40
C GLY A 88 -18.38 -2.52 16.92
N ALA A 89 -18.61 -2.59 15.61
CA ALA A 89 -19.95 -2.72 15.03
C ALA A 89 -20.64 -4.04 15.41
N ALA A 90 -19.88 -5.12 15.62
CA ALA A 90 -20.35 -6.42 16.10
C ALA A 90 -20.48 -6.51 17.63
N GLY A 91 -20.33 -5.39 18.37
CA GLY A 91 -20.44 -5.35 19.84
C GLY A 91 -19.29 -6.04 20.58
N ARG A 92 -18.15 -6.33 19.90
CA ARG A 92 -16.98 -6.97 20.50
C ARG A 92 -15.95 -5.94 20.90
N LEU A 93 -16.02 -5.46 22.16
CA LEU A 93 -15.14 -4.43 22.69
C LEU A 93 -13.91 -5.02 23.43
N ALA A 94 -14.05 -6.22 23.98
CA ALA A 94 -12.94 -6.93 24.65
C ALA A 94 -11.85 -7.29 23.65
N LYS A 95 -10.62 -7.30 24.13
CA LYS A 95 -9.43 -7.61 23.32
C LYS A 95 -8.63 -8.72 23.98
N THR A 96 -8.56 -9.87 23.32
CA THR A 96 -7.60 -10.95 23.58
C THR A 96 -7.27 -11.56 22.24
N ASP A 97 -6.12 -12.19 22.09
CA ASP A 97 -5.65 -12.78 20.83
C ASP A 97 -6.65 -13.82 20.28
N ALA A 98 -7.30 -14.60 21.17
CA ALA A 98 -8.35 -15.55 20.80
C ALA A 98 -9.61 -14.82 20.26
N ILE A 99 -10.04 -13.73 20.90
CA ILE A 99 -11.18 -12.92 20.43
C ILE A 99 -10.83 -12.28 19.09
N ASP A 100 -9.61 -11.75 18.94
CA ASP A 100 -9.16 -11.10 17.71
C ASP A 100 -9.11 -12.11 16.54
N ALA A 101 -8.63 -13.34 16.77
CA ALA A 101 -8.67 -14.42 15.77
C ALA A 101 -10.11 -14.79 15.36
N HIS A 102 -11.05 -14.90 16.31
CA HIS A 102 -12.46 -15.14 16.00
C HIS A 102 -13.11 -13.97 15.25
N VAL A 103 -12.77 -12.73 15.61
CA VAL A 103 -13.24 -11.52 14.90
C VAL A 103 -12.73 -11.53 13.46
N LEU A 104 -11.47 -11.91 13.22
CA LEU A 104 -10.91 -12.05 11.87
C LEU A 104 -11.66 -13.11 11.04
N ALA A 105 -11.95 -14.28 11.61
CA ALA A 105 -12.70 -15.31 10.90
C ALA A 105 -14.12 -14.85 10.54
N ARG A 106 -14.83 -14.18 11.46
CA ARG A 106 -16.16 -13.58 11.21
C ARG A 106 -16.11 -12.43 10.20
N TYR A 107 -15.05 -11.60 10.25
CA TYR A 107 -14.81 -10.56 9.26
C TYR A 107 -14.73 -11.16 7.85
N GLY A 108 -13.99 -12.28 7.71
CA GLY A 108 -13.91 -13.01 6.45
C GLY A 108 -15.25 -13.47 5.93
N GLN A 109 -16.05 -14.08 6.77
CA GLN A 109 -17.39 -14.57 6.43
C GLN A 109 -18.35 -13.42 6.05
N ALA A 110 -18.35 -12.33 6.80
CA ALA A 110 -19.27 -11.22 6.60
C ALA A 110 -18.93 -10.35 5.37
N LEU A 111 -17.63 -10.09 5.12
CA LEU A 111 -17.18 -9.14 4.10
C LEU A 111 -16.54 -9.80 2.87
N GLN A 112 -16.22 -11.09 2.94
CA GLN A 112 -15.64 -11.88 1.86
C GLN A 112 -14.52 -11.13 1.10
N PRO A 113 -13.49 -10.64 1.83
CA PRO A 113 -12.45 -9.85 1.20
C PRO A 113 -11.72 -10.67 0.14
N GLN A 114 -11.53 -10.06 -1.03
CA GLN A 114 -10.80 -10.73 -2.10
C GLN A 114 -9.32 -10.88 -1.72
N PRO A 115 -8.70 -12.05 -1.95
CA PRO A 115 -7.30 -12.26 -1.74
C PRO A 115 -6.51 -11.34 -2.65
N ARG A 116 -5.62 -10.54 -2.07
CA ARG A 116 -4.64 -9.78 -2.84
C ARG A 116 -3.36 -10.59 -2.89
N GLY A 117 -2.72 -10.64 -4.05
CA GLY A 117 -1.49 -11.39 -4.22
C GLY A 117 -0.47 -11.12 -3.09
N VAL A 118 -0.05 -12.16 -2.43
CA VAL A 118 1.00 -12.08 -1.41
C VAL A 118 2.32 -11.83 -2.14
N ARG A 119 3.04 -10.78 -1.74
CA ARG A 119 4.34 -10.47 -2.35
C ARG A 119 5.31 -11.63 -2.18
N ASP A 120 6.01 -11.97 -3.24
CA ASP A 120 7.13 -12.89 -3.15
C ASP A 120 8.32 -12.28 -2.39
N ALA A 121 9.37 -13.07 -2.18
CA ALA A 121 10.53 -12.65 -1.39
C ALA A 121 11.28 -11.47 -2.05
N GLU A 122 11.39 -11.46 -3.38
CA GLU A 122 12.08 -10.42 -4.14
C GLU A 122 11.33 -9.08 -4.05
N ALA A 123 10.03 -9.08 -4.33
CA ALA A 123 9.20 -7.89 -4.19
C ALA A 123 9.19 -7.34 -2.75
N GLN A 124 9.25 -8.23 -1.75
CA GLN A 124 9.36 -7.83 -0.36
C GLN A 124 10.72 -7.20 -0.06
N GLN A 125 11.81 -7.76 -0.57
CA GLN A 125 13.14 -7.21 -0.39
C GLN A 125 13.24 -5.79 -0.97
N ILE A 126 12.70 -5.57 -2.17
CA ILE A 126 12.69 -4.24 -2.79
C ILE A 126 11.87 -3.26 -1.93
N GLN A 127 10.71 -3.70 -1.42
CA GLN A 127 9.91 -2.86 -0.52
C GLN A 127 10.67 -2.50 0.76
N ASP A 128 11.44 -3.42 1.32
CA ASP A 128 12.25 -3.17 2.51
C ASP A 128 13.36 -2.14 2.24
N LEU A 129 14.01 -2.21 1.07
CA LEU A 129 14.99 -1.21 0.64
C LEU A 129 14.34 0.18 0.50
N VAL A 130 13.18 0.28 -0.15
CA VAL A 130 12.44 1.54 -0.30
C VAL A 130 11.98 2.10 1.05
N ALA A 131 11.49 1.24 1.95
CA ALA A 131 11.10 1.65 3.29
C ALA A 131 12.31 2.16 4.11
N ARG A 132 13.47 1.47 4.02
CA ARG A 132 14.71 1.91 4.69
C ARG A 132 15.20 3.23 4.14
N ARG A 133 15.25 3.38 2.83
CA ARG A 133 15.59 4.66 2.19
C ARG A 133 14.74 5.82 2.71
N ARG A 134 13.43 5.62 2.82
CA ARG A 134 12.51 6.63 3.35
C ARG A 134 12.81 6.99 4.81
N GLN A 135 13.19 6.01 5.62
CA GLN A 135 13.62 6.26 7.01
C GLN A 135 14.86 7.14 7.03
N LEU A 136 15.89 6.84 6.21
CA LEU A 136 17.11 7.62 6.15
C LEU A 136 16.87 9.05 5.66
N VAL A 137 15.99 9.24 4.66
CA VAL A 137 15.57 10.58 4.20
C VAL A 137 14.92 11.38 5.34
N ARG A 138 14.04 10.75 6.14
CA ARG A 138 13.44 11.42 7.30
C ARG A 138 14.49 11.80 8.35
N MET A 139 15.44 10.92 8.64
CA MET A 139 16.55 11.19 9.57
C MET A 139 17.40 12.35 9.06
N ARG A 140 17.76 12.36 7.77
CA ARG A 140 18.51 13.43 7.12
C ARG A 140 17.81 14.80 7.25
N VAL A 141 16.50 14.84 6.93
CA VAL A 141 15.70 16.07 7.06
C VAL A 141 15.65 16.54 8.51
N ALA A 142 15.41 15.63 9.46
CA ALA A 142 15.37 15.96 10.87
C ALA A 142 16.73 16.51 11.37
N GLU A 143 17.86 15.91 10.92
CA GLU A 143 19.19 16.39 11.27
C GLU A 143 19.50 17.73 10.61
N SER A 144 19.12 17.92 9.34
CA SER A 144 19.27 19.21 8.65
C SER A 144 18.55 20.35 9.40
N ASN A 145 17.32 20.09 9.86
CA ASN A 145 16.53 21.09 10.60
C ASN A 145 17.14 21.43 11.98
N ARG A 146 17.92 20.51 12.58
CA ARG A 146 18.62 20.76 13.85
C ARG A 146 19.86 21.64 13.71
N LEU A 147 20.34 21.88 12.48
CA LEU A 147 21.52 22.71 12.26
C LEU A 147 21.23 24.21 12.24
N ASP A 148 19.97 24.58 12.26
CA ASP A 148 19.59 25.98 12.30
C ASP A 148 19.86 26.59 13.69
N GLY A 149 20.57 27.72 13.73
CA GLY A 149 20.87 28.46 14.96
C GLY A 149 21.90 27.82 15.92
N VAL A 150 22.60 26.73 15.53
CA VAL A 150 23.58 26.06 16.40
C VAL A 150 25.02 26.57 16.19
N SER A 151 25.91 26.34 17.17
CA SER A 151 27.33 26.71 17.07
C SER A 151 28.04 25.95 15.94
N SER A 152 29.15 26.50 15.43
CA SER A 152 29.92 25.92 14.33
C SER A 152 30.42 24.50 14.61
N VAL A 153 30.78 24.20 15.86
CA VAL A 153 31.22 22.87 16.31
C VAL A 153 30.09 21.85 16.21
N VAL A 154 28.92 22.20 16.71
CA VAL A 154 27.72 21.35 16.62
C VAL A 154 27.31 21.18 15.17
N ALA A 155 27.30 22.26 14.38
CA ALA A 155 26.97 22.19 12.96
C ALA A 155 27.95 21.29 12.18
N ALA A 156 29.25 21.28 12.55
CA ALA A 156 30.22 20.37 11.93
C ALA A 156 29.93 18.89 12.22
N SER A 157 29.48 18.57 13.43
CA SER A 157 29.03 17.22 13.80
C SER A 157 27.82 16.79 12.99
N GLY A 158 26.77 17.61 12.96
CA GLY A 158 25.57 17.29 12.21
C GLY A 158 25.80 17.15 10.69
N ARG A 159 26.68 17.99 10.11
CA ARG A 159 27.10 17.84 8.71
C ARG A 159 27.78 16.49 8.42
N ARG A 160 28.58 15.95 9.38
CA ARG A 160 29.15 14.59 9.22
C ARG A 160 28.07 13.52 9.17
N ILE A 161 27.09 13.58 10.06
CA ILE A 161 25.95 12.64 10.08
C ILE A 161 25.16 12.73 8.75
N ILE A 162 24.88 13.95 8.29
CA ILE A 162 24.16 14.17 7.01
C ILE A 162 24.92 13.53 5.85
N ARG A 163 26.26 13.70 5.75
CA ARG A 163 27.07 13.05 4.70
C ARG A 163 26.96 11.53 4.74
N THR A 164 26.98 10.92 5.92
CA THR A 164 26.81 9.48 6.07
C THR A 164 25.41 9.05 5.61
N LEU A 165 24.36 9.80 5.98
CA LEU A 165 23.00 9.52 5.55
C LEU A 165 22.84 9.67 4.02
N ASP A 166 23.46 10.69 3.41
CA ASP A 166 23.44 10.89 1.96
C ASP A 166 24.14 9.73 1.21
N HIS A 167 25.26 9.24 1.74
CA HIS A 167 25.95 8.07 1.19
C HIS A 167 25.08 6.81 1.24
N GLU A 168 24.49 6.53 2.39
CA GLU A 168 23.57 5.37 2.56
C GLU A 168 22.34 5.47 1.67
N ILE A 169 21.74 6.65 1.53
CA ILE A 169 20.60 6.88 0.63
C ILE A 169 21.00 6.57 -0.81
N THR A 170 22.18 7.02 -1.26
CA THR A 170 22.70 6.76 -2.61
C THR A 170 22.96 5.27 -2.84
N SER A 171 23.54 4.58 -1.86
CA SER A 171 23.75 3.14 -1.90
C SER A 171 22.43 2.36 -2.05
N LEU A 172 21.42 2.73 -1.25
CA LEU A 172 20.08 2.13 -1.36
C LEU A 172 19.41 2.44 -2.70
N ASP A 173 19.59 3.66 -3.25
CA ASP A 173 19.09 4.01 -4.58
C ASP A 173 19.66 3.08 -5.65
N THR A 174 20.97 2.84 -5.62
CA THR A 174 21.66 1.93 -6.54
C THR A 174 21.15 0.49 -6.39
N ALA A 175 20.98 0.01 -5.15
CA ALA A 175 20.46 -1.33 -4.89
C ALA A 175 19.03 -1.51 -5.39
N ILE A 176 18.15 -0.50 -5.19
CA ILE A 176 16.78 -0.50 -5.68
C ILE A 176 16.75 -0.51 -7.22
N ASP A 177 17.54 0.34 -7.87
CA ASP A 177 17.60 0.41 -9.33
C ASP A 177 18.07 -0.92 -9.95
N ARG A 178 19.09 -1.54 -9.35
CA ARG A 178 19.54 -2.87 -9.76
C ARG A 178 18.43 -3.92 -9.63
N ALA A 179 17.70 -3.92 -8.53
CA ALA A 179 16.60 -4.86 -8.33
C ALA A 179 15.42 -4.60 -9.30
N LEU A 180 15.11 -3.34 -9.60
CA LEU A 180 14.06 -2.96 -10.55
C LEU A 180 14.47 -3.12 -12.04
N SER A 181 15.75 -3.34 -12.33
CA SER A 181 16.21 -3.65 -13.69
C SER A 181 15.94 -5.09 -14.11
N ALA A 182 15.50 -5.97 -13.20
CA ALA A 182 15.08 -7.33 -13.52
C ALA A 182 13.91 -7.32 -14.54
N GLU A 183 13.86 -8.32 -15.40
CA GLU A 183 12.92 -8.42 -16.54
C GLU A 183 11.47 -8.15 -16.13
N ARG A 184 11.03 -8.74 -15.03
CA ARG A 184 9.66 -8.60 -14.51
C ARG A 184 9.23 -7.15 -14.19
N TRP A 185 10.18 -6.23 -13.95
CA TRP A 185 9.90 -4.84 -13.59
C TRP A 185 10.20 -3.86 -14.71
N ARG A 186 11.06 -4.26 -15.66
CA ARG A 186 11.64 -3.38 -16.68
C ARG A 186 10.59 -2.65 -17.50
N ASP A 187 9.62 -3.38 -18.03
CA ASP A 187 8.60 -2.81 -18.91
C ASP A 187 7.71 -1.83 -18.13
N THR A 188 7.24 -2.25 -16.95
CA THR A 188 6.41 -1.37 -16.11
C THR A 188 7.19 -0.14 -15.65
N ALA A 189 8.48 -0.29 -15.32
CA ALA A 189 9.34 0.83 -14.97
C ALA A 189 9.49 1.83 -16.12
N ALA A 190 9.73 1.32 -17.35
CA ALA A 190 9.85 2.15 -18.56
C ALA A 190 8.54 2.89 -18.87
N ILE A 191 7.38 2.22 -18.77
CA ILE A 191 6.06 2.82 -18.96
C ILE A 191 5.84 3.95 -17.95
N VAL A 192 6.04 3.69 -16.67
CA VAL A 192 5.82 4.67 -15.60
C VAL A 192 6.75 5.87 -15.74
N ALA A 193 8.04 5.62 -16.01
CA ALA A 193 9.07 6.65 -16.17
C ALA A 193 8.87 7.51 -17.43
N SER A 194 8.15 7.00 -18.45
CA SER A 194 7.87 7.76 -19.67
C SER A 194 6.92 8.94 -19.46
N VAL A 195 6.15 8.94 -18.35
CA VAL A 195 5.14 9.99 -18.08
C VAL A 195 5.84 11.26 -17.57
N PRO A 196 5.73 12.41 -18.26
CA PRO A 196 6.33 13.67 -17.81
C PRO A 196 5.83 14.07 -16.43
N GLY A 197 6.79 14.33 -15.53
CA GLY A 197 6.54 14.60 -14.11
C GLY A 197 6.76 13.41 -13.18
N ILE A 198 6.94 12.21 -13.72
CA ILE A 198 7.33 11.03 -12.95
C ILE A 198 8.84 10.88 -13.01
N GLY A 199 9.50 11.13 -11.89
CA GLY A 199 10.93 10.92 -11.74
C GLY A 199 11.28 9.54 -11.16
N PRO A 200 12.60 9.19 -11.08
CA PRO A 200 13.06 7.89 -10.61
C PRO A 200 12.48 7.50 -9.26
N GLN A 201 12.42 8.43 -8.31
CA GLN A 201 11.87 8.18 -6.98
C GLN A 201 10.38 7.83 -7.00
N SER A 202 9.59 8.48 -7.86
CA SER A 202 8.17 8.17 -8.01
C SER A 202 7.98 6.82 -8.68
N THR A 203 8.80 6.47 -9.67
CA THR A 203 8.82 5.15 -10.31
C THR A 203 9.11 4.06 -9.30
N ARG A 204 10.18 4.17 -8.51
CA ARG A 204 10.53 3.21 -7.45
C ARG A 204 9.36 3.00 -6.47
N SER A 205 8.78 4.09 -5.97
CA SER A 205 7.65 4.02 -5.03
C SER A 205 6.42 3.36 -5.65
N LEU A 206 6.06 3.70 -6.89
CA LEU A 206 4.89 3.13 -7.57
C LEU A 206 5.05 1.63 -7.78
N LEU A 207 6.18 1.17 -8.31
CA LEU A 207 6.42 -0.25 -8.56
C LEU A 207 6.42 -1.10 -7.29
N THR A 208 6.90 -0.55 -6.19
CA THR A 208 7.05 -1.30 -4.94
C THR A 208 5.84 -1.19 -4.00
N GLU A 209 5.19 -0.04 -3.99
CA GLU A 209 4.12 0.27 -3.04
C GLU A 209 2.71 0.22 -3.65
N LEU A 210 2.62 0.15 -4.99
CA LEU A 210 1.37 0.02 -5.73
C LEU A 210 1.46 -1.13 -6.76
N PRO A 211 1.73 -2.37 -6.32
CA PRO A 211 1.88 -3.52 -7.24
C PRO A 211 0.61 -3.83 -8.03
N GLU A 212 -0.54 -3.31 -7.60
CA GLU A 212 -1.82 -3.45 -8.30
C GLU A 212 -1.96 -2.46 -9.49
N LEU A 213 -0.96 -1.61 -9.74
CA LEU A 213 -0.99 -0.68 -10.87
C LEU A 213 -1.11 -1.44 -12.19
N GLY A 214 -2.10 -1.08 -12.99
CA GLY A 214 -2.43 -1.76 -14.25
C GLY A 214 -3.45 -2.89 -14.12
N THR A 215 -3.82 -3.31 -12.91
CA THR A 215 -4.80 -4.39 -12.70
C THR A 215 -6.16 -3.89 -12.18
N LEU A 216 -6.21 -2.67 -11.67
CA LEU A 216 -7.40 -2.06 -11.08
C LEU A 216 -8.14 -1.18 -12.09
N ASN A 217 -9.43 -0.97 -11.84
CA ASN A 217 -10.16 0.08 -12.56
C ASN A 217 -9.84 1.49 -12.01
N ALA A 218 -10.29 2.53 -12.72
CA ALA A 218 -9.99 3.93 -12.39
C ALA A 218 -10.52 4.38 -11.00
N LYS A 219 -11.64 3.80 -10.54
CA LYS A 219 -12.21 4.11 -9.22
C LYS A 219 -11.42 3.42 -8.12
N GLU A 220 -11.07 2.18 -8.33
CA GLU A 220 -10.31 1.35 -7.37
C GLU A 220 -8.90 1.88 -7.15
N VAL A 221 -8.15 2.22 -8.20
CA VAL A 221 -6.80 2.78 -8.06
C VAL A 221 -6.83 4.13 -7.34
N ALA A 222 -7.83 4.99 -7.65
CA ALA A 222 -8.00 6.27 -6.96
C ALA A 222 -8.36 6.09 -5.47
N ALA A 223 -9.20 5.12 -5.13
CA ALA A 223 -9.54 4.79 -3.75
C ALA A 223 -8.34 4.20 -3.00
N LEU A 224 -7.57 3.30 -3.64
CA LEU A 224 -6.40 2.67 -3.05
C LEU A 224 -5.29 3.68 -2.73
N VAL A 225 -5.11 4.71 -3.57
CA VAL A 225 -4.20 5.84 -3.31
C VAL A 225 -4.80 6.85 -2.32
N GLY A 226 -6.13 6.85 -2.14
CA GLY A 226 -6.84 7.76 -1.25
C GLY A 226 -7.07 9.14 -1.85
N VAL A 227 -7.33 9.19 -3.17
CA VAL A 227 -7.67 10.43 -3.92
C VAL A 227 -9.05 10.36 -4.57
N ALA A 228 -9.81 9.31 -4.29
CA ALA A 228 -11.22 9.26 -4.64
C ALA A 228 -12.01 10.25 -3.77
N PRO A 229 -12.83 11.13 -4.36
CA PRO A 229 -13.70 12.01 -3.58
C PRO A 229 -14.79 11.18 -2.91
N LEU A 230 -14.91 11.31 -1.59
CA LEU A 230 -15.97 10.72 -0.80
C LEU A 230 -17.11 11.72 -0.66
N ASN A 231 -18.31 11.32 -1.02
CA ASN A 231 -19.51 12.12 -0.80
C ASN A 231 -19.85 12.10 0.70
N ASN A 232 -20.32 13.23 1.19
CA ASN A 232 -20.85 13.36 2.55
C ASN A 232 -22.23 14.02 2.45
N ASP A 233 -23.13 13.35 1.74
CA ASP A 233 -24.48 13.85 1.46
C ASP A 233 -25.46 13.11 2.38
N SER A 234 -26.40 13.84 3.02
CA SER A 234 -27.46 13.26 3.83
C SER A 234 -28.78 14.03 3.63
N GLY A 235 -29.81 13.36 3.17
CA GLY A 235 -31.09 13.99 2.85
C GLY A 235 -30.93 15.18 1.87
N ARG A 236 -31.34 16.38 2.29
CA ARG A 236 -31.17 17.61 1.50
C ARG A 236 -29.79 18.25 1.66
N PHE A 237 -28.98 17.78 2.62
CA PHE A 237 -27.62 18.32 2.87
C PHE A 237 -26.65 17.78 1.82
N ARG A 238 -26.00 18.69 1.09
CA ARG A 238 -24.90 18.37 0.17
C ARG A 238 -23.58 18.76 0.83
N GLY A 239 -22.92 17.78 1.43
CA GLY A 239 -21.68 17.98 2.14
C GLY A 239 -20.48 18.22 1.22
N ARG A 240 -19.41 18.76 1.81
CA ARG A 240 -18.16 18.98 1.09
C ARG A 240 -17.48 17.65 0.80
N ARG A 241 -17.19 17.37 -0.46
CA ARG A 241 -16.44 16.17 -0.84
C ARG A 241 -15.03 16.24 -0.29
N THR A 242 -14.60 15.17 0.38
CA THR A 242 -13.25 15.04 0.95
C THR A 242 -12.55 13.80 0.39
N THR A 243 -11.22 13.81 0.41
CA THR A 243 -10.41 12.63 0.10
C THR A 243 -9.82 12.09 1.39
N TRP A 244 -9.96 10.78 1.62
CA TRP A 244 -9.50 10.16 2.86
C TRP A 244 -9.11 8.70 2.66
N GLY A 245 -8.27 8.15 3.57
CA GLY A 245 -7.83 6.77 3.52
C GLY A 245 -6.71 6.52 2.51
N GLY A 246 -6.63 5.30 2.02
CA GLY A 246 -5.66 4.85 1.04
C GLY A 246 -4.20 4.82 1.53
N ARG A 247 -3.29 4.54 0.59
CA ARG A 247 -1.84 4.42 0.85
C ARG A 247 -1.19 5.79 0.96
N ARG A 248 -0.97 6.27 2.18
CA ARG A 248 -0.44 7.61 2.46
C ARG A 248 0.89 7.88 1.76
N ASP A 249 1.80 6.92 1.79
CA ASP A 249 3.15 7.10 1.24
C ASP A 249 3.12 7.22 -0.29
N VAL A 250 2.33 6.37 -0.97
CA VAL A 250 2.08 6.48 -2.42
C VAL A 250 1.46 7.84 -2.76
N ARG A 251 0.45 8.27 -2.01
CA ARG A 251 -0.19 9.57 -2.22
C ARG A 251 0.79 10.73 -2.06
N SER A 252 1.66 10.69 -1.05
CA SER A 252 2.69 11.74 -0.82
C SER A 252 3.68 11.80 -1.98
N THR A 253 4.15 10.66 -2.47
CA THR A 253 5.04 10.57 -3.63
C THR A 253 4.37 11.11 -4.89
N LEU A 254 3.13 10.68 -5.16
CA LEU A 254 2.36 11.16 -6.32
C LEU A 254 1.99 12.63 -6.22
N TYR A 255 1.81 13.17 -5.01
CA TYR A 255 1.59 14.61 -4.84
C TYR A 255 2.80 15.42 -5.34
N MET A 256 4.01 15.03 -4.98
CA MET A 256 5.24 15.68 -5.48
C MET A 256 5.40 15.48 -6.99
N ALA A 257 5.13 14.29 -7.51
CA ALA A 257 5.11 14.03 -8.94
C ALA A 257 4.09 14.91 -9.69
N THR A 258 2.91 15.13 -9.08
CA THR A 258 1.87 15.97 -9.66
C THR A 258 2.29 17.46 -9.77
N LEU A 259 3.03 17.98 -8.80
CA LEU A 259 3.60 19.32 -8.88
C LEU A 259 4.53 19.49 -10.09
N SER A 260 5.31 18.45 -10.40
CA SER A 260 6.12 18.40 -11.62
C SER A 260 5.26 18.21 -12.87
N ALA A 261 4.29 17.29 -12.85
CA ALA A 261 3.43 17.01 -13.98
C ALA A 261 2.57 18.22 -14.41
N VAL A 262 2.10 19.04 -13.48
CA VAL A 262 1.39 20.29 -13.79
C VAL A 262 2.27 21.26 -14.59
N ARG A 263 3.60 21.18 -14.49
CA ARG A 263 4.53 22.02 -15.26
C ARG A 263 4.89 21.40 -16.61
N TYR A 264 5.14 20.08 -16.65
CA TYR A 264 5.80 19.41 -17.76
C TYR A 264 4.90 18.45 -18.56
N ASN A 265 3.73 18.08 -18.04
CA ASN A 265 2.79 17.19 -18.73
C ASN A 265 1.61 17.99 -19.29
N PRO A 266 1.50 18.19 -20.62
CA PRO A 266 0.50 19.08 -21.21
C PRO A 266 -0.95 18.72 -20.85
N PRO A 267 -1.41 17.46 -20.92
CA PRO A 267 -2.76 17.06 -20.50
C PRO A 267 -3.07 17.31 -19.02
N ILE A 268 -2.08 17.12 -18.13
CA ILE A 268 -2.25 17.36 -16.69
C ILE A 268 -2.26 18.86 -16.41
N ARG A 269 -1.38 19.62 -17.07
CA ARG A 269 -1.34 21.09 -16.97
C ARG A 269 -2.65 21.72 -17.42
N ALA A 270 -3.15 21.35 -18.59
CA ALA A 270 -4.41 21.86 -19.12
C ALA A 270 -5.58 21.56 -18.18
N PHE A 271 -5.65 20.35 -17.63
CA PHE A 271 -6.67 19.98 -16.67
C PHE A 271 -6.58 20.77 -15.36
N TYR A 272 -5.38 20.96 -14.83
CA TYR A 272 -5.14 21.77 -13.63
C TYR A 272 -5.59 23.22 -13.85
N GLN A 273 -5.15 23.83 -14.96
CA GLN A 273 -5.48 25.22 -15.29
C GLN A 273 -6.98 25.39 -15.45
N HIS A 274 -7.65 24.50 -16.18
CA HIS A 274 -9.11 24.53 -16.32
C HIS A 274 -9.84 24.56 -14.97
N LEU A 275 -9.38 23.77 -13.98
CA LEU A 275 -9.98 23.77 -12.66
C LEU A 275 -9.71 25.07 -11.88
N VAL A 276 -8.53 25.66 -12.02
CA VAL A 276 -8.17 26.94 -11.39
C VAL A 276 -9.00 28.09 -12.01
N ASP A 277 -9.12 28.11 -13.31
CA ASP A 277 -9.91 29.11 -14.06
C ASP A 277 -11.41 28.99 -13.72
N ALA A 278 -11.89 27.78 -13.44
CA ALA A 278 -13.23 27.52 -12.92
C ALA A 278 -13.39 27.86 -11.41
N GLY A 279 -12.43 28.59 -10.81
CA GLY A 279 -12.50 29.07 -9.42
C GLY A 279 -12.24 28.02 -8.35
N LYS A 280 -11.72 26.83 -8.69
CA LYS A 280 -11.38 25.81 -7.68
C LYS A 280 -10.10 26.20 -6.92
N PRO A 281 -10.04 26.02 -5.59
CA PRO A 281 -8.81 26.24 -4.83
C PRO A 281 -7.65 25.43 -5.41
N LYS A 282 -6.46 26.00 -5.50
CA LYS A 282 -5.24 25.38 -6.09
C LYS A 282 -4.96 23.98 -5.52
N ARG A 283 -5.15 23.80 -4.20
CA ARG A 283 -4.97 22.49 -3.54
C ARG A 283 -5.98 21.46 -4.03
N VAL A 284 -7.22 21.85 -4.26
CA VAL A 284 -8.28 20.97 -4.79
C VAL A 284 -7.95 20.59 -6.24
N ALA A 285 -7.53 21.55 -7.06
CA ALA A 285 -7.10 21.32 -8.42
C ALA A 285 -5.90 20.36 -8.49
N LEU A 286 -4.91 20.50 -7.58
CA LEU A 286 -3.78 19.57 -7.48
C LEU A 286 -4.20 18.13 -7.13
N ILE A 287 -5.09 17.94 -6.15
CA ILE A 287 -5.58 16.60 -5.78
C ILE A 287 -6.39 15.97 -6.93
N ALA A 288 -7.18 16.76 -7.64
CA ALA A 288 -7.91 16.29 -8.82
C ALA A 288 -6.93 15.89 -9.95
N SER A 289 -5.87 16.69 -10.17
CA SER A 289 -4.80 16.40 -11.13
C SER A 289 -4.00 15.14 -10.74
N LEU A 290 -3.75 14.94 -9.43
CA LEU A 290 -3.15 13.71 -8.92
C LEU A 290 -4.01 12.48 -9.24
N ARG A 291 -5.33 12.58 -9.02
CA ARG A 291 -6.26 11.51 -9.40
C ARG A 291 -6.18 11.23 -10.91
N LYS A 292 -6.17 12.26 -11.75
CA LYS A 292 -6.03 12.09 -13.21
C LYS A 292 -4.70 11.44 -13.56
N LEU A 293 -3.61 11.84 -12.92
CA LEU A 293 -2.27 11.27 -13.12
C LEU A 293 -2.20 9.79 -12.77
N VAL A 294 -2.72 9.38 -11.59
CA VAL A 294 -2.69 7.96 -11.20
C VAL A 294 -3.59 7.09 -12.08
N VAL A 295 -4.74 7.60 -12.53
CA VAL A 295 -5.62 6.90 -13.48
C VAL A 295 -4.93 6.75 -14.83
N LEU A 296 -4.23 7.78 -15.31
CA LEU A 296 -3.42 7.73 -16.54
C LEU A 296 -2.32 6.67 -16.42
N LEU A 297 -1.53 6.68 -15.34
CA LEU A 297 -0.49 5.68 -15.08
C LEU A 297 -1.05 4.25 -15.09
N ASN A 298 -2.18 4.05 -14.40
CA ASN A 298 -2.86 2.76 -14.36
C ASN A 298 -3.31 2.30 -15.75
N ALA A 299 -3.85 3.18 -16.56
CA ALA A 299 -4.28 2.85 -17.93
C ALA A 299 -3.10 2.52 -18.84
N LEU A 300 -1.99 3.27 -18.76
CA LEU A 300 -0.78 3.01 -19.55
C LEU A 300 -0.16 1.65 -19.21
N VAL A 301 -0.05 1.33 -17.92
CA VAL A 301 0.46 0.02 -17.48
C VAL A 301 -0.46 -1.11 -17.91
N HIS A 302 -1.78 -0.95 -17.76
CA HIS A 302 -2.77 -1.93 -18.21
C HIS A 302 -2.69 -2.20 -19.72
N GLN A 303 -2.43 -1.16 -20.52
CA GLN A 303 -2.32 -1.24 -21.99
C GLN A 303 -0.92 -1.60 -22.47
N HIS A 304 0.05 -1.81 -21.58
CA HIS A 304 1.47 -2.01 -21.92
C HIS A 304 2.02 -0.95 -22.90
N ARG A 305 1.66 0.33 -22.69
CA ARG A 305 2.04 1.45 -23.57
C ARG A 305 2.83 2.50 -22.81
N THR A 306 3.89 3.00 -23.42
CA THR A 306 4.58 4.21 -22.98
C THR A 306 3.72 5.45 -23.24
N TRP A 307 3.96 6.51 -22.47
CA TRP A 307 3.27 7.77 -22.67
C TRP A 307 3.65 8.42 -24.00
N THR A 308 2.63 8.89 -24.74
CA THR A 308 2.77 9.69 -25.96
C THR A 308 1.89 10.92 -25.83
N LEU A 309 2.21 12.02 -26.56
CA LEU A 309 1.40 13.24 -26.58
C LEU A 309 -0.02 13.01 -27.12
N GLU A 310 -0.24 11.97 -27.90
CA GLU A 310 -1.57 11.55 -28.33
C GLU A 310 -2.33 10.96 -27.16
N VAL A 311 -3.26 11.73 -26.62
CA VAL A 311 -4.13 11.31 -25.52
C VAL A 311 -5.06 10.21 -26.04
N PRO A 312 -5.04 8.98 -25.50
CA PRO A 312 -6.11 8.05 -25.78
C PRO A 312 -7.42 8.68 -25.27
N ARG A 313 -8.39 8.85 -26.13
CA ARG A 313 -9.75 9.16 -25.72
C ARG A 313 -10.18 8.06 -24.76
N ALA A 314 -10.47 8.43 -23.53
CA ALA A 314 -11.06 7.51 -22.57
C ALA A 314 -12.41 7.07 -23.13
N ALA A 315 -12.57 5.78 -23.33
CA ALA A 315 -13.86 5.16 -23.62
C ALA A 315 -14.78 5.23 -22.39
#